data_1268fd40fe5131af57a10e344d63eced
#
_entry.id   1268fd40fe5131af57a10e344d63eced
#
_cell.length_a   1.000
_cell.length_b   1.000
_cell.length_c   1.000
_cell.angle_alpha   90.00
_cell.angle_beta   90.00
_cell.angle_gamma   90.00
#
_symmetry.space_group_name_H-M   'P 1'
#
loop_
_entity.id
_entity.type
_entity.pdbx_description
1 polymer ?
#
loop_
_entity_poly.entity_id
_entity_poly.type
_entity_poly.pdbx_seq_one_letter_code
_entity_poly.pdbx_strand_id
1 'polypeptide(L)'
;ENEINRLAAIFESSRLNGNTIFIAGNGGSASTATTMANDIGFDIIKKTATNKPFRVFSLVDNNSVITAIANDVGYENIFVNQLKIHYRPGDILIAISASGNSPNVLKAAEWVKSKNGSIIGFLGFTGGKLIEFCDIKIHIKTEPGEYGPVEDAHLIMNHILAHWFQNKLNNI
;
A
#
# COMPACT_ATOMS: atom_id res chain seq x y z
N GLU A 1 15.33 -15.13 -2.63
CA GLU A 1 15.16 -13.76 -3.16
C GLU A 1 14.64 -12.88 -2.04
N ASN A 2 15.27 -11.70 -1.86
CA ASN A 2 14.93 -10.82 -0.75
C ASN A 2 13.58 -10.14 -1.04
N GLU A 3 12.74 -9.92 -0.02
CA GLU A 3 11.41 -9.30 -0.14
C GLU A 3 11.46 -7.90 -0.80
N ILE A 4 12.53 -7.15 -0.61
CA ILE A 4 12.72 -5.84 -1.25
C ILE A 4 12.86 -5.97 -2.76
N ASN A 5 13.58 -6.97 -3.25
CA ASN A 5 13.71 -7.22 -4.69
C ASN A 5 12.37 -7.63 -5.31
N ARG A 6 11.60 -8.45 -4.61
CA ARG A 6 10.24 -8.83 -5.02
C ARG A 6 9.30 -7.62 -5.05
N LEU A 7 9.41 -6.74 -4.03
CA LEU A 7 8.66 -5.48 -3.96
C LEU A 7 8.99 -4.59 -5.17
N ALA A 8 10.26 -4.36 -5.45
CA ALA A 8 10.67 -3.55 -6.61
C ALA A 8 10.21 -4.16 -7.93
N ALA A 9 10.27 -5.48 -8.08
CA ALA A 9 9.84 -6.18 -9.29
C ALA A 9 8.33 -6.07 -9.53
N ILE A 10 7.50 -6.23 -8.49
CA ILE A 10 6.03 -6.12 -8.64
C ILE A 10 5.59 -4.68 -8.94
N PHE A 11 6.25 -3.67 -8.34
CA PHE A 11 6.00 -2.27 -8.67
C PHE A 11 6.33 -1.97 -10.13
N GLU A 12 7.51 -2.41 -10.61
CA GLU A 12 7.89 -2.21 -12.00
C GLU A 12 6.94 -2.92 -12.98
N SER A 13 6.54 -4.14 -12.67
CA SER A 13 5.55 -4.87 -13.44
C SER A 13 4.21 -4.12 -13.51
N SER A 14 3.72 -3.61 -12.38
CA SER A 14 2.50 -2.81 -12.32
C SER A 14 2.59 -1.55 -13.19
N ARG A 15 3.72 -0.83 -13.10
CA ARG A 15 3.96 0.36 -13.91
C ARG A 15 3.93 0.06 -15.40
N LEU A 16 4.64 -0.99 -15.82
CA LEU A 16 4.73 -1.38 -17.23
C LEU A 16 3.39 -1.83 -17.82
N ASN A 17 2.56 -2.50 -17.01
CA ASN A 17 1.24 -3.01 -17.40
C ASN A 17 0.11 -1.98 -17.19
N GLY A 18 0.39 -0.82 -16.58
CA GLY A 18 -0.62 0.19 -16.28
C GLY A 18 -1.59 -0.21 -15.17
N ASN A 19 -1.22 -1.16 -14.31
CA ASN A 19 -2.01 -1.55 -13.15
C ASN A 19 -1.98 -0.47 -12.06
N THR A 20 -3.02 -0.43 -11.24
CA THR A 20 -3.11 0.49 -10.11
C THR A 20 -2.58 -0.16 -8.84
N ILE A 21 -1.83 0.59 -8.06
CA ILE A 21 -1.38 0.23 -6.71
C ILE A 21 -2.27 0.98 -5.72
N PHE A 22 -3.19 0.28 -5.08
CA PHE A 22 -4.04 0.81 -4.02
C PHE A 22 -3.34 0.70 -2.68
N ILE A 23 -3.45 1.72 -1.83
CA ILE A 23 -2.80 1.74 -0.52
C ILE A 23 -3.85 2.00 0.56
N ALA A 24 -3.89 1.15 1.59
CA ALA A 24 -4.80 1.24 2.72
C ALA A 24 -4.05 1.20 4.05
N GLY A 25 -4.45 2.04 5.00
CA GLY A 25 -3.92 2.09 6.36
C GLY A 25 -4.70 3.04 7.24
N ASN A 26 -4.49 3.00 8.56
CA ASN A 26 -5.12 3.88 9.53
C ASN A 26 -4.08 4.73 10.25
N GLY A 27 -4.44 5.90 10.78
CA GLY A 27 -3.56 6.74 11.60
C GLY A 27 -2.25 7.08 10.88
N GLY A 28 -1.10 6.78 11.50
CA GLY A 28 0.22 6.96 10.90
C GLY A 28 0.41 6.14 9.63
N SER A 29 -0.17 4.94 9.55
CA SER A 29 -0.22 4.15 8.32
C SER A 29 -1.03 4.83 7.19
N ALA A 30 -2.06 5.62 7.53
CA ALA A 30 -2.78 6.45 6.54
C ALA A 30 -1.89 7.58 6.01
N SER A 31 -1.13 8.23 6.89
CA SER A 31 -0.15 9.25 6.48
C SER A 31 0.91 8.66 5.53
N THR A 32 1.42 7.47 5.82
CA THR A 32 2.33 6.75 4.93
C THR A 32 1.68 6.43 3.58
N ALA A 33 0.40 6.03 3.57
CA ALA A 33 -0.34 5.75 2.33
C ALA A 33 -0.44 6.98 1.42
N THR A 34 -0.79 8.15 1.97
CA THR A 34 -0.86 9.42 1.26
C THR A 34 0.52 9.86 0.75
N THR A 35 1.55 9.77 1.61
CA THR A 35 2.92 10.12 1.23
C THR A 35 3.41 9.20 0.10
N MET A 36 3.17 7.91 0.18
CA MET A 36 3.56 6.95 -0.85
C MET A 36 2.85 7.23 -2.20
N ALA A 37 1.58 7.63 -2.17
CA ALA A 37 0.86 8.03 -3.39
C ALA A 37 1.48 9.26 -4.05
N ASN A 38 1.93 10.25 -3.25
CA ASN A 38 2.68 11.40 -3.76
C ASN A 38 4.06 10.99 -4.32
N ASP A 39 4.86 10.29 -3.53
CA ASP A 39 6.26 10.05 -3.84
C ASP A 39 6.45 9.10 -5.02
N ILE A 40 5.67 8.02 -5.08
CA ILE A 40 5.71 7.03 -6.17
C ILE A 40 4.89 7.49 -7.38
N GLY A 41 3.75 8.14 -7.15
CA GLY A 41 2.89 8.64 -8.22
C GLY A 41 3.44 9.90 -8.87
N PHE A 42 3.45 11.01 -8.15
CA PHE A 42 3.77 12.33 -8.69
C PHE A 42 5.26 12.64 -8.74
N ASP A 43 6.01 12.41 -7.65
CA ASP A 43 7.42 12.83 -7.57
C ASP A 43 8.31 12.08 -8.58
N ILE A 44 8.00 10.82 -8.89
CA ILE A 44 8.72 10.08 -9.92
C ILE A 44 8.49 10.71 -11.30
N ILE A 45 7.26 11.06 -11.66
CA ILE A 45 6.97 11.76 -12.93
C ILE A 45 7.73 13.09 -12.99
N LYS A 46 7.66 13.87 -11.92
CA LYS A 46 8.31 15.18 -11.83
C LYS A 46 9.84 15.11 -12.00
N LYS A 47 10.46 14.04 -11.51
CA LYS A 47 11.92 13.89 -11.45
C LYS A 47 12.51 12.99 -12.53
N THR A 48 11.67 12.39 -13.37
CA THR A 48 12.13 11.47 -14.44
C THR A 48 11.45 11.81 -15.76
N ALA A 49 12.00 11.32 -16.87
CA ALA A 49 11.40 11.47 -18.19
C ALA A 49 10.47 10.30 -18.56
N THR A 50 9.99 9.53 -17.57
CA THR A 50 9.18 8.34 -17.85
C THR A 50 7.84 8.70 -18.51
N ASN A 51 7.51 8.00 -19.60
CA ASN A 51 6.20 8.07 -20.26
C ASN A 51 5.21 7.03 -19.73
N LYS A 52 5.64 6.19 -18.79
CA LYS A 52 4.81 5.20 -18.08
C LYS A 52 4.83 5.48 -16.58
N PRO A 53 3.92 6.33 -16.08
CA PRO A 53 3.86 6.66 -14.65
C PRO A 53 3.35 5.48 -13.82
N PHE A 54 3.70 5.48 -12.54
CA PHE A 54 3.02 4.64 -11.56
C PHE A 54 1.60 5.16 -11.31
N ARG A 55 0.63 4.29 -11.34
CA ARG A 55 -0.76 4.56 -10.97
C ARG A 55 -0.93 4.19 -9.50
N VAL A 56 -0.75 5.15 -8.61
CA VAL A 56 -0.87 4.93 -7.17
C VAL A 56 -2.10 5.65 -6.64
N PHE A 57 -2.91 4.95 -5.86
CA PHE A 57 -4.16 5.46 -5.33
C PHE A 57 -4.25 5.18 -3.82
N SER A 58 -4.19 6.23 -3.03
CA SER A 58 -4.41 6.13 -1.59
C SER A 58 -5.91 6.06 -1.30
N LEU A 59 -6.34 5.02 -0.58
CA LEU A 59 -7.74 4.82 -0.19
C LEU A 59 -8.15 5.68 1.02
N VAL A 60 -7.25 6.55 1.50
CA VAL A 60 -7.49 7.44 2.66
C VAL A 60 -7.67 8.91 2.28
N ASP A 61 -7.55 9.26 0.99
CA ASP A 61 -7.51 10.67 0.57
C ASP A 61 -8.89 11.31 0.40
N ASN A 62 -9.93 10.52 0.13
CA ASN A 62 -11.28 11.06 -0.07
C ASN A 62 -12.11 10.98 1.22
N ASN A 63 -12.03 12.04 2.03
CA ASN A 63 -12.73 12.12 3.31
C ASN A 63 -14.27 11.96 3.17
N SER A 64 -14.86 12.47 2.10
CA SER A 64 -16.31 12.35 1.90
C SER A 64 -16.74 10.91 1.66
N VAL A 65 -15.96 10.15 0.87
CA VAL A 65 -16.23 8.72 0.61
C VAL A 65 -16.02 7.90 1.88
N ILE A 66 -14.92 8.16 2.63
CA ILE A 66 -14.61 7.44 3.87
C ILE A 66 -15.72 7.66 4.90
N THR A 67 -16.12 8.92 5.13
CA THR A 67 -17.12 9.25 6.14
C THR A 67 -18.51 8.73 5.75
N ALA A 68 -18.90 8.79 4.48
CA ALA A 68 -20.14 8.21 3.99
C ALA A 68 -20.19 6.69 4.21
N ILE A 69 -19.14 5.97 3.78
CA ILE A 69 -19.08 4.51 3.98
C ILE A 69 -19.08 4.16 5.47
N ALA A 70 -18.30 4.89 6.29
CA ALA A 70 -18.24 4.64 7.73
C ALA A 70 -19.60 4.83 8.40
N ASN A 71 -20.34 5.89 8.03
CA ASN A 71 -21.65 6.19 8.57
C ASN A 71 -22.73 5.20 8.13
N ASP A 72 -22.74 4.82 6.85
CA ASP A 72 -23.85 4.06 6.26
C ASP A 72 -23.69 2.54 6.38
N VAL A 73 -22.46 2.04 6.33
CA VAL A 73 -22.20 0.58 6.28
C VAL A 73 -21.08 0.10 7.23
N GLY A 74 -20.52 0.99 8.02
CA GLY A 74 -19.52 0.70 9.05
C GLY A 74 -18.07 0.96 8.63
N TYR A 75 -17.26 1.37 9.62
CA TYR A 75 -15.86 1.76 9.43
C TYR A 75 -14.98 0.63 8.86
N GLU A 76 -15.30 -0.61 9.17
CA GLU A 76 -14.58 -1.78 8.65
C GLU A 76 -14.72 -1.95 7.13
N ASN A 77 -15.63 -1.23 6.49
CA ASN A 77 -15.90 -1.30 5.06
C ASN A 77 -15.28 -0.16 4.22
N ILE A 78 -14.61 0.81 4.85
CA ILE A 78 -14.12 2.03 4.17
C ILE A 78 -13.17 1.74 3.01
N PHE A 79 -12.33 0.72 3.10
CA PHE A 79 -11.37 0.37 2.05
C PHE A 79 -11.96 -0.63 1.05
N VAL A 80 -12.61 -1.69 1.53
CA VAL A 80 -13.13 -2.73 0.65
C VAL A 80 -14.19 -2.20 -0.32
N ASN A 81 -15.02 -1.22 0.09
CA ASN A 81 -16.03 -0.66 -0.82
C ASN A 81 -15.41 0.23 -1.89
N GLN A 82 -14.34 0.95 -1.60
CA GLN A 82 -13.58 1.68 -2.61
C GLN A 82 -12.89 0.72 -3.59
N LEU A 83 -12.31 -0.37 -3.11
CA LEU A 83 -11.73 -1.41 -3.98
C LEU A 83 -12.79 -2.04 -4.91
N LYS A 84 -14.01 -2.33 -4.42
CA LYS A 84 -15.10 -2.85 -5.27
C LYS A 84 -15.44 -1.95 -6.44
N ILE A 85 -15.24 -0.63 -6.30
CA ILE A 85 -15.51 0.35 -7.34
C ILE A 85 -14.33 0.45 -8.34
N HIS A 86 -13.11 0.48 -7.83
CA HIS A 86 -11.95 0.91 -8.61
C HIS A 86 -11.03 -0.23 -9.07
N TYR A 87 -10.94 -1.33 -8.28
CA TYR A 87 -10.00 -2.42 -8.51
C TYR A 87 -10.28 -3.18 -9.82
N ARG A 88 -9.21 -3.48 -10.56
CA ARG A 88 -9.22 -4.28 -11.78
C ARG A 88 -8.28 -5.47 -11.64
N PRO A 89 -8.48 -6.57 -12.38
CA PRO A 89 -7.54 -7.68 -12.41
C PRO A 89 -6.13 -7.21 -12.76
N GLY A 90 -5.14 -7.63 -11.96
CA GLY A 90 -3.74 -7.22 -12.07
C GLY A 90 -3.36 -6.04 -11.19
N ASP A 91 -4.34 -5.31 -10.61
CA ASP A 91 -4.06 -4.28 -9.62
C ASP A 91 -3.53 -4.88 -8.31
N ILE A 92 -2.86 -4.06 -7.49
CA ILE A 92 -2.19 -4.48 -6.27
C ILE A 92 -2.79 -3.73 -5.07
N LEU A 93 -2.87 -4.40 -3.93
CA LEU A 93 -3.14 -3.78 -2.64
C LEU A 93 -1.86 -3.72 -1.80
N ILE A 94 -1.48 -2.53 -1.35
CA ILE A 94 -0.56 -2.33 -0.23
C ILE A 94 -1.41 -2.14 1.02
N ALA A 95 -1.31 -3.09 1.93
CA ALA A 95 -2.00 -3.08 3.21
C ALA A 95 -1.02 -2.71 4.32
N ILE A 96 -1.18 -1.52 4.90
CA ILE A 96 -0.29 -1.00 5.95
C ILE A 96 -0.99 -1.13 7.30
N SER A 97 -0.45 -1.95 8.19
CA SER A 97 -0.96 -2.11 9.55
C SER A 97 0.12 -2.61 10.50
N ALA A 98 0.54 -1.79 11.46
CA ALA A 98 1.52 -2.17 12.46
C ALA A 98 1.06 -3.39 13.27
N SER A 99 -0.21 -3.41 13.70
CA SER A 99 -0.77 -4.56 14.45
C SER A 99 -1.11 -5.76 13.55
N GLY A 100 -1.34 -5.53 12.24
CA GLY A 100 -1.84 -6.55 11.33
C GLY A 100 -3.26 -7.04 11.65
N ASN A 101 -4.02 -6.33 12.49
CA ASN A 101 -5.34 -6.76 12.98
C ASN A 101 -6.46 -5.73 12.76
N SER A 102 -6.21 -4.64 12.05
CA SER A 102 -7.22 -3.62 11.76
C SER A 102 -8.35 -4.19 10.88
N PRO A 103 -9.62 -4.22 11.34
CA PRO A 103 -10.71 -4.91 10.62
C PRO A 103 -10.93 -4.41 9.19
N ASN A 104 -10.82 -3.10 8.95
CA ASN A 104 -10.97 -2.50 7.61
C ASN A 104 -9.85 -2.90 6.65
N VAL A 105 -8.61 -3.01 7.13
CA VAL A 105 -7.47 -3.47 6.33
C VAL A 105 -7.59 -4.98 6.05
N LEU A 106 -7.99 -5.77 7.04
CA LEU A 106 -8.24 -7.22 6.88
C LEU A 106 -9.34 -7.49 5.85
N LYS A 107 -10.50 -6.83 5.94
CA LYS A 107 -11.57 -6.99 4.94
C LYS A 107 -11.13 -6.63 3.52
N ALA A 108 -10.31 -5.58 3.38
CA ALA A 108 -9.74 -5.22 2.08
C ALA A 108 -8.83 -6.33 1.54
N ALA A 109 -7.93 -6.85 2.38
CA ALA A 109 -7.01 -7.93 2.01
C ALA A 109 -7.76 -9.23 1.66
N GLU A 110 -8.72 -9.65 2.48
CA GLU A 110 -9.57 -10.82 2.21
C GLU A 110 -10.28 -10.70 0.85
N TRP A 111 -10.86 -9.53 0.57
CA TRP A 111 -11.56 -9.31 -0.69
C TRP A 111 -10.61 -9.35 -1.89
N VAL A 112 -9.44 -8.70 -1.82
CA VAL A 112 -8.44 -8.75 -2.91
C VAL A 112 -7.95 -10.18 -3.12
N LYS A 113 -7.69 -10.94 -2.04
CA LYS A 113 -7.31 -12.35 -2.12
C LYS A 113 -8.39 -13.20 -2.80
N SER A 114 -9.68 -12.94 -2.52
CA SER A 114 -10.80 -13.61 -3.19
C SER A 114 -10.88 -13.35 -4.71
N LYS A 115 -10.20 -12.28 -5.19
CA LYS A 115 -10.06 -11.94 -6.61
C LYS A 115 -8.76 -12.44 -7.21
N ASN A 116 -7.99 -13.27 -6.51
CA ASN A 116 -6.64 -13.71 -6.87
C ASN A 116 -5.67 -12.53 -7.08
N GLY A 117 -5.91 -11.42 -6.37
CA GLY A 117 -5.08 -10.23 -6.43
C GLY A 117 -3.84 -10.34 -5.56
N SER A 118 -2.83 -9.52 -5.88
CA SER A 118 -1.57 -9.44 -5.14
C SER A 118 -1.68 -8.48 -3.96
N ILE A 119 -1.14 -8.90 -2.82
CA ILE A 119 -1.16 -8.14 -1.57
C ILE A 119 0.26 -7.96 -1.04
N ILE A 120 0.65 -6.73 -0.80
CA ILE A 120 1.90 -6.34 -0.15
C ILE A 120 1.56 -5.87 1.27
N GLY A 121 2.10 -6.52 2.28
CA GLY A 121 1.93 -6.14 3.68
C GLY A 121 3.09 -5.28 4.17
N PHE A 122 2.78 -4.11 4.68
CA PHE A 122 3.68 -3.31 5.53
C PHE A 122 3.24 -3.54 6.97
N LEU A 123 4.00 -4.35 7.70
CA LEU A 123 3.60 -4.99 8.95
C LEU A 123 4.53 -4.59 10.10
N GLY A 124 3.98 -4.58 11.31
CA GLY A 124 4.74 -4.44 12.56
C GLY A 124 4.47 -5.58 13.53
N PHE A 125 5.02 -5.51 14.72
CA PHE A 125 4.82 -6.45 15.83
C PHE A 125 5.00 -7.91 15.38
N THR A 126 3.95 -8.72 15.53
CA THR A 126 3.90 -10.12 15.05
C THR A 126 3.37 -10.28 13.63
N GLY A 127 2.94 -9.19 13.01
CA GLY A 127 2.27 -9.20 11.69
C GLY A 127 0.75 -9.46 11.75
N GLY A 128 0.23 -9.89 12.91
CA GLY A 128 -1.18 -10.17 13.12
C GLY A 128 -1.77 -11.16 12.10
N LYS A 129 -3.08 -11.08 11.87
CA LYS A 129 -3.77 -11.90 10.86
C LYS A 129 -3.44 -11.48 9.42
N LEU A 130 -3.07 -10.22 9.22
CA LEU A 130 -2.79 -9.69 7.88
C LEU A 130 -1.62 -10.39 7.20
N ILE A 131 -0.63 -10.86 7.96
CA ILE A 131 0.56 -11.54 7.43
C ILE A 131 0.23 -12.78 6.59
N GLU A 132 -0.90 -13.45 6.87
CA GLU A 132 -1.35 -14.67 6.17
C GLU A 132 -1.87 -14.36 4.76
N PHE A 133 -2.36 -13.14 4.51
CA PHE A 133 -2.86 -12.70 3.22
C PHE A 133 -1.76 -12.18 2.28
N CYS A 134 -0.60 -11.80 2.83
CA CYS A 134 0.43 -11.07 2.10
C CYS A 134 1.32 -11.99 1.25
N ASP A 135 1.45 -11.66 -0.02
CA ASP A 135 2.38 -12.31 -0.95
C ASP A 135 3.81 -11.78 -0.80
N ILE A 136 3.95 -10.49 -0.42
CA ILE A 136 5.22 -9.81 -0.08
C ILE A 136 5.06 -9.16 1.28
N LYS A 137 6.09 -9.25 2.14
CA LYS A 137 6.01 -8.82 3.54
C LYS A 137 7.19 -7.91 3.90
N ILE A 138 6.90 -6.63 4.08
CA ILE A 138 7.82 -5.67 4.71
C ILE A 138 7.47 -5.65 6.19
N HIS A 139 8.15 -6.49 6.96
CA HIS A 139 7.80 -6.76 8.35
C HIS A 139 8.85 -6.22 9.32
N ILE A 140 8.47 -5.20 10.08
CA ILE A 140 9.28 -4.56 11.12
C ILE A 140 8.89 -5.15 12.47
N LYS A 141 9.67 -6.10 12.95
CA LYS A 141 9.41 -6.77 14.22
C LYS A 141 9.75 -5.85 15.40
N THR A 142 8.76 -5.49 16.16
CA THR A 142 8.87 -4.72 17.40
C THR A 142 7.94 -5.31 18.47
N GLU A 143 8.03 -4.83 19.70
CA GLU A 143 7.08 -5.23 20.72
C GLU A 143 5.67 -4.66 20.43
N PRO A 144 4.61 -5.37 20.83
CA PRO A 144 3.25 -4.87 20.66
C PRO A 144 3.05 -3.51 21.35
N GLY A 145 2.57 -2.52 20.57
CA GLY A 145 2.37 -1.15 21.06
C GLY A 145 3.45 -0.15 20.64
N GLU A 146 4.57 -0.60 20.12
CA GLU A 146 5.64 0.27 19.59
C GLU A 146 5.31 0.74 18.17
N TYR A 147 4.25 1.54 18.02
CA TYR A 147 3.76 2.03 16.72
C TYR A 147 4.76 2.95 16.03
N GLY A 148 5.33 3.94 16.75
CA GLY A 148 6.21 4.94 16.18
C GLY A 148 7.37 4.36 15.37
N PRO A 149 8.21 3.47 15.95
CA PRO A 149 9.32 2.85 15.22
C PRO A 149 8.87 2.07 13.96
N VAL A 150 7.69 1.43 14.01
CA VAL A 150 7.14 0.70 12.86
C VAL A 150 6.71 1.68 11.76
N GLU A 151 5.99 2.74 12.12
CA GLU A 151 5.49 3.76 11.19
C GLU A 151 6.65 4.51 10.53
N ASP A 152 7.68 4.89 11.29
CA ASP A 152 8.89 5.53 10.78
C ASP A 152 9.63 4.61 9.80
N ALA A 153 9.79 3.33 10.13
CA ALA A 153 10.45 2.37 9.24
C ALA A 153 9.65 2.15 7.93
N HIS A 154 8.32 2.12 8.00
CA HIS A 154 7.47 2.04 6.81
C HIS A 154 7.63 3.28 5.92
N LEU A 155 7.69 4.47 6.50
CA LEU A 155 7.91 5.71 5.76
C LEU A 155 9.31 5.77 5.15
N ILE A 156 10.34 5.34 5.88
CA ILE A 156 11.71 5.21 5.36
C ILE A 156 11.73 4.26 4.15
N MET A 157 11.05 3.13 4.23
CA MET A 157 10.97 2.17 3.12
C MET A 157 10.30 2.79 1.88
N ASN A 158 9.25 3.60 2.05
CA ASN A 158 8.65 4.36 0.96
C ASN A 158 9.69 5.27 0.28
N HIS A 159 10.42 6.06 1.05
CA HIS A 159 11.43 6.97 0.50
C HIS A 159 12.56 6.22 -0.23
N ILE A 160 13.04 5.10 0.31
CA ILE A 160 14.04 4.25 -0.35
C ILE A 160 13.51 3.77 -1.70
N LEU A 161 12.28 3.28 -1.76
CA LEU A 161 11.66 2.78 -2.98
C LEU A 161 11.48 3.89 -4.02
N ALA A 162 10.99 5.06 -3.61
CA ALA A 162 10.81 6.22 -4.48
C ALA A 162 12.15 6.68 -5.07
N HIS A 163 13.19 6.84 -4.25
CA HIS A 163 14.53 7.21 -4.71
C HIS A 163 15.14 6.18 -5.66
N TRP A 164 14.96 4.88 -5.34
CA TRP A 164 15.46 3.82 -6.20
C TRP A 164 14.82 3.88 -7.60
N PHE A 165 13.50 4.09 -7.69
CA PHE A 165 12.82 4.23 -8.98
C PHE A 165 13.19 5.51 -9.71
N GLN A 166 13.37 6.64 -9.01
CA GLN A 166 13.87 7.87 -9.62
C GLN A 166 15.23 7.64 -10.29
N ASN A 167 16.17 7.01 -9.58
CA ASN A 167 17.50 6.72 -10.12
C ASN A 167 17.43 5.72 -11.29
N LYS A 168 16.66 4.65 -11.16
CA LYS A 168 16.50 3.64 -12.21
C LYS A 168 15.92 4.24 -13.50
N LEU A 169 14.91 5.10 -13.38
CA LEU A 169 14.21 5.66 -14.54
C LEU A 169 14.93 6.86 -15.16
N ASN A 170 15.87 7.49 -14.49
CA ASN A 170 16.75 8.53 -15.05
C ASN A 170 17.96 7.94 -15.78
N ASN A 171 18.32 6.68 -15.53
CA ASN A 171 19.47 6.03 -16.16
C ASN A 171 19.08 5.16 -17.38
N ILE A 172 17.84 5.29 -17.86
CA ILE A 172 17.33 4.68 -19.10
C ILE A 172 17.17 5.75 -20.16
#